data_7a782cc0b5715dd06a44721db8f6d01c
#
_entry.id   7a782cc0b5715dd06a44721db8f6d01c
#
_cell.length_a   1.000
_cell.length_b   1.000
_cell.length_c   1.000
_cell.angle_alpha   90.00
_cell.angle_beta   90.00
_cell.angle_gamma   90.00
#
_symmetry.space_group_name_H-M   'P 1'
#
loop_
_entity.id
_entity.type
_entity.pdbx_description
1 polymer ?
#
loop_
_entity_poly.entity_id
_entity_poly.type
_entity_poly.pdbx_seq_one_letter_code
_entity_poly.pdbx_strand_id
1 'polypeptide(L)'
;KNRPMFAMARAELQPYTKEILHIIGMVLNEVPNKIGISGHTDSTPYGSDTGYSNWELSADRANASRREMMLGGLADDKVLRVVGLAAAANLDAKDPFNPINRRISIIVMNKRTEDAVRRDAATLDVPAEDAQGAASATLDAVKK
;
A
#
# COMPACT_ATOMS: atom_id res chain seq x y z
N LYS A 1 -15.62 -18.32 3.04
CA LYS A 1 -15.52 -17.61 4.34
C LYS A 1 -14.40 -16.60 4.28
N ASN A 2 -14.72 -15.34 4.50
CA ASN A 2 -13.74 -14.26 4.50
C ASN A 2 -12.85 -14.35 5.74
N ARG A 3 -11.61 -14.77 5.55
CA ARG A 3 -10.61 -14.79 6.62
C ARG A 3 -9.77 -13.51 6.57
N PRO A 4 -9.51 -12.89 7.72
CA PRO A 4 -8.61 -11.73 7.73
C PRO A 4 -7.18 -12.15 7.35
N MET A 5 -6.50 -11.31 6.56
CA MET A 5 -5.11 -11.55 6.14
C MET A 5 -4.12 -11.32 7.28
N PHE A 6 -4.50 -10.48 8.23
CA PHE A 6 -3.65 -10.06 9.34
C PHE A 6 -4.41 -10.15 10.66
N ALA A 7 -3.68 -10.47 11.73
CA ALA A 7 -4.21 -10.33 13.07
C ALA A 7 -4.40 -8.85 13.42
N MET A 8 -5.23 -8.57 14.43
CA MET A 8 -5.47 -7.21 14.90
C MET A 8 -4.15 -6.54 15.31
N ALA A 9 -3.94 -5.31 14.87
CA ALA A 9 -2.76 -4.49 15.16
C ALA A 9 -1.42 -5.11 14.78
N ARG A 10 -1.39 -6.05 13.83
CA ARG A 10 -0.15 -6.71 13.40
C ARG A 10 0.04 -6.62 11.89
N ALA A 11 1.30 -6.47 11.49
CA ALA A 11 1.72 -6.54 10.10
C ALA A 11 2.17 -7.96 9.70
N GLU A 12 2.17 -8.90 10.64
CA GLU A 12 2.51 -10.29 10.37
C GLU A 12 1.37 -10.99 9.64
N LEU A 13 1.70 -11.60 8.51
CA LEU A 13 0.75 -12.33 7.69
C LEU A 13 0.39 -13.68 8.33
N GLN A 14 -0.89 -14.05 8.21
CA GLN A 14 -1.33 -15.38 8.57
C GLN A 14 -0.68 -16.43 7.62
N PRO A 15 -0.36 -17.65 8.12
CA PRO A 15 0.35 -18.65 7.30
C PRO A 15 -0.35 -18.97 5.98
N TYR A 16 -1.67 -19.09 5.97
CA TYR A 16 -2.42 -19.35 4.74
C TYR A 16 -2.32 -18.20 3.73
N THR A 17 -2.19 -16.96 4.23
CA THR A 17 -2.04 -15.78 3.38
C THR A 17 -0.66 -15.77 2.73
N LYS A 18 0.38 -16.17 3.45
CA LYS A 18 1.73 -16.29 2.90
C LYS A 18 1.78 -17.24 1.70
N GLU A 19 1.14 -18.40 1.82
CA GLU A 19 1.08 -19.37 0.72
C GLU A 19 0.40 -18.80 -0.51
N ILE A 20 -0.74 -18.12 -0.32
CA ILE A 20 -1.46 -17.46 -1.41
C ILE A 20 -0.60 -16.40 -2.08
N LEU A 21 0.10 -15.59 -1.30
CA LEU A 21 0.96 -14.53 -1.84
C LEU A 21 2.17 -15.08 -2.61
N HIS A 22 2.72 -16.22 -2.20
CA HIS A 22 3.76 -16.90 -2.98
C HIS A 22 3.26 -17.28 -4.38
N ILE A 23 2.07 -17.85 -4.45
CA ILE A 23 1.44 -18.24 -5.73
C ILE A 23 1.15 -17.01 -6.58
N ILE A 24 0.57 -15.97 -5.99
CA ILE A 24 0.28 -14.71 -6.68
C ILE A 24 1.58 -14.09 -7.23
N GLY A 25 2.63 -14.06 -6.42
CA GLY A 25 3.94 -13.54 -6.84
C GLY A 25 4.51 -14.28 -8.04
N MET A 26 4.42 -15.59 -8.04
CA MET A 26 4.88 -16.42 -9.15
C MET A 26 4.09 -16.13 -10.43
N VAL A 27 2.75 -16.06 -10.33
CA VAL A 27 1.88 -15.80 -11.49
C VAL A 27 2.10 -14.39 -12.04
N LEU A 28 2.17 -13.38 -11.18
CA LEU A 28 2.35 -11.98 -11.59
C LEU A 28 3.74 -11.74 -12.22
N ASN A 29 4.73 -12.53 -11.85
CA ASN A 29 6.06 -12.40 -12.45
C ASN A 29 6.09 -12.82 -13.92
N GLU A 30 5.12 -13.61 -14.37
CA GLU A 30 5.02 -14.07 -15.76
C GLU A 30 4.37 -13.07 -16.71
N VAL A 31 3.66 -12.06 -16.17
CA VAL A 31 3.01 -11.03 -16.99
C VAL A 31 3.89 -9.78 -17.05
N PRO A 32 3.82 -8.99 -18.16
CA PRO A 32 4.68 -7.80 -18.31
C PRO A 32 4.24 -6.60 -17.47
N ASN A 33 3.06 -6.64 -16.90
CA ASN A 33 2.46 -5.52 -16.18
C ASN A 33 3.17 -5.21 -14.87
N LYS A 34 3.30 -3.94 -14.55
CA LYS A 34 3.70 -3.48 -13.22
C LYS A 34 2.53 -3.60 -12.24
N ILE A 35 2.83 -3.67 -10.96
CA ILE A 35 1.82 -3.76 -9.91
C ILE A 35 1.97 -2.67 -8.87
N GLY A 36 0.88 -2.31 -8.24
CA GLY A 36 0.83 -1.51 -7.02
C GLY A 36 0.28 -2.34 -5.88
N ILE A 37 0.76 -2.08 -4.67
CA ILE A 37 0.31 -2.77 -3.45
C ILE A 37 -0.16 -1.73 -2.46
N SER A 38 -1.38 -1.87 -1.97
CA SER A 38 -1.96 -1.00 -0.94
C SER A 38 -2.32 -1.80 0.29
N GLY A 39 -1.93 -1.30 1.46
CA GLY A 39 -2.30 -1.89 2.73
C GLY A 39 -3.45 -1.15 3.39
N HIS A 40 -4.27 -1.87 4.15
CA HIS A 40 -5.46 -1.36 4.79
C HIS A 40 -5.60 -1.89 6.22
N THR A 41 -6.21 -1.08 7.09
CA THR A 41 -6.59 -1.47 8.45
C THR A 41 -8.10 -1.38 8.60
N ASP A 42 -8.65 -2.00 9.64
CA ASP A 42 -9.97 -1.61 10.13
C ASP A 42 -9.88 -0.28 10.88
N SER A 43 -11.01 0.26 11.33
CA SER A 43 -11.05 1.56 12.01
C SER A 43 -10.72 1.49 13.51
N THR A 44 -10.27 0.35 14.02
CA THR A 44 -9.83 0.24 15.41
C THR A 44 -8.62 1.14 15.65
N PRO A 45 -8.68 2.07 16.61
CA PRO A 45 -7.55 2.94 16.89
C PRO A 45 -6.31 2.15 17.28
N TYR A 46 -5.16 2.54 16.75
CA TYR A 46 -3.89 1.95 17.16
C TYR A 46 -3.41 2.66 18.43
N GLY A 47 -3.42 1.95 19.57
CA GLY A 47 -3.06 2.51 20.86
C GLY A 47 -1.55 2.57 21.11
N SER A 48 -0.87 3.51 20.47
CA SER A 48 0.58 3.68 20.66
C SER A 48 0.94 5.14 20.92
N ASP A 49 1.72 5.39 21.96
CA ASP A 49 2.26 6.71 22.29
C ASP A 49 3.55 7.03 21.51
N THR A 50 4.02 6.12 20.65
CA THR A 50 5.30 6.23 19.95
C THR A 50 5.19 6.89 18.57
N GLY A 51 4.00 7.37 18.19
CA GLY A 51 3.75 7.92 16.86
C GLY A 51 3.41 6.87 15.79
N TYR A 52 3.45 5.59 16.15
CA TYR A 52 3.02 4.51 15.27
C TYR A 52 1.49 4.44 15.24
N SER A 53 0.91 4.47 14.05
CA SER A 53 -0.53 4.55 13.81
C SER A 53 -0.99 3.52 12.76
N ASN A 54 -2.28 3.56 12.43
CA ASN A 54 -2.80 2.75 11.34
C ASN A 54 -2.18 3.11 9.97
N TRP A 55 -1.63 4.32 9.82
CA TRP A 55 -0.90 4.71 8.60
C TRP A 55 0.37 3.86 8.45
N GLU A 56 1.20 3.79 9.48
CA GLU A 56 2.41 2.98 9.47
C GLU A 56 2.09 1.49 9.40
N LEU A 57 1.07 1.04 10.15
CA LEU A 57 0.65 -0.35 10.15
C LEU A 57 0.21 -0.81 8.76
N SER A 58 -0.58 -0.01 8.05
CA SER A 58 -1.04 -0.34 6.71
C SER A 58 0.12 -0.39 5.70
N ALA A 59 1.07 0.53 5.80
CA ALA A 59 2.27 0.50 4.97
C ALA A 59 3.13 -0.73 5.26
N ASP A 60 3.30 -1.09 6.53
CA ASP A 60 4.05 -2.29 6.94
C ASP A 60 3.38 -3.57 6.43
N ARG A 61 2.05 -3.63 6.43
CA ARG A 61 1.28 -4.75 5.86
C ARG A 61 1.51 -4.88 4.37
N ALA A 62 1.48 -3.77 3.64
CA ALA A 62 1.76 -3.76 2.21
C ALA A 62 3.19 -4.25 1.90
N ASN A 63 4.17 -3.79 2.65
CA ASN A 63 5.55 -4.21 2.50
C ASN A 63 5.78 -5.67 2.89
N ALA A 64 5.13 -6.16 3.95
CA ALA A 64 5.18 -7.58 4.32
C ALA A 64 4.65 -8.46 3.20
N SER A 65 3.56 -8.03 2.56
CA SER A 65 2.97 -8.75 1.42
C SER A 65 3.89 -8.73 0.20
N ARG A 66 4.53 -7.59 -0.08
CA ARG A 66 5.54 -7.49 -1.15
C ARG A 66 6.67 -8.48 -0.94
N ARG A 67 7.23 -8.53 0.26
CA ARG A 67 8.33 -9.46 0.58
C ARG A 67 7.90 -10.91 0.38
N GLU A 68 6.68 -11.25 0.77
CA GLU A 68 6.16 -12.60 0.62
C GLU A 68 5.97 -12.99 -0.86
N MET A 69 5.47 -12.06 -1.68
CA MET A 69 5.37 -12.29 -3.12
C MET A 69 6.74 -12.45 -3.78
N MET A 70 7.75 -11.72 -3.31
CA MET A 70 9.13 -11.88 -3.80
C MET A 70 9.71 -13.25 -3.44
N LEU A 71 9.40 -13.79 -2.27
CA LEU A 71 9.76 -15.14 -1.90
C LEU A 71 9.12 -16.18 -2.83
N GLY A 72 7.95 -15.89 -3.38
CA GLY A 72 7.28 -16.73 -4.37
C GLY A 72 7.83 -16.60 -5.78
N GLY A 73 8.69 -15.60 -6.04
CA GLY A 73 9.33 -15.41 -7.34
C GLY A 73 9.04 -14.09 -8.04
N LEU A 74 8.32 -13.16 -7.39
CA LEU A 74 8.09 -11.83 -7.96
C LEU A 74 9.40 -11.03 -7.98
N ALA A 75 9.76 -10.48 -9.15
CA ALA A 75 10.91 -9.59 -9.26
C ALA A 75 10.59 -8.23 -8.64
N ASP A 76 11.57 -7.63 -7.96
CA ASP A 76 11.39 -6.35 -7.27
C ASP A 76 10.98 -5.22 -8.22
N ASP A 77 11.49 -5.21 -9.44
CA ASP A 77 11.19 -4.20 -10.46
C ASP A 77 9.75 -4.28 -11.01
N LYS A 78 9.00 -5.33 -10.66
CA LYS A 78 7.58 -5.44 -10.99
C LYS A 78 6.72 -4.52 -10.13
N VAL A 79 7.19 -4.18 -8.94
CA VAL A 79 6.45 -3.33 -8.00
C VAL A 79 6.75 -1.86 -8.28
N LEU A 80 5.73 -1.12 -8.69
CA LEU A 80 5.86 0.31 -9.00
C LEU A 80 5.59 1.18 -7.76
N ARG A 81 4.68 0.74 -6.88
CA ARG A 81 4.24 1.56 -5.75
C ARG A 81 3.75 0.69 -4.60
N VAL A 82 4.11 1.11 -3.37
CA VAL A 82 3.59 0.53 -2.12
C VAL A 82 2.99 1.66 -1.29
N VAL A 83 1.73 1.53 -0.87
CA VAL A 83 0.98 2.59 -0.20
C VAL A 83 0.27 2.03 1.04
N GLY A 84 0.32 2.79 2.13
CA GLY A 84 -0.53 2.55 3.30
C GLY A 84 -1.70 3.53 3.31
N LEU A 85 -2.93 3.01 3.38
CA LEU A 85 -4.15 3.82 3.36
C LEU A 85 -4.91 3.82 4.68
N ALA A 86 -4.37 3.20 5.72
CA ALA A 86 -5.02 3.08 7.03
C ALA A 86 -6.48 2.60 6.85
N ALA A 87 -7.46 3.25 7.47
CA ALA A 87 -8.87 2.93 7.32
C ALA A 87 -9.59 3.84 6.31
N ALA A 88 -8.85 4.57 5.46
CA ALA A 88 -9.42 5.56 4.56
C ALA A 88 -10.26 4.94 3.43
N ALA A 89 -10.01 3.67 3.07
CA ALA A 89 -10.73 2.97 2.00
C ALA A 89 -11.20 1.59 2.47
N ASN A 90 -12.18 1.58 3.36
CA ASN A 90 -12.73 0.34 3.90
C ASN A 90 -13.46 -0.49 2.84
N LEU A 91 -13.19 -1.79 2.84
CA LEU A 91 -13.93 -2.75 2.00
C LEU A 91 -15.38 -2.86 2.45
N ASP A 92 -15.58 -2.94 3.76
CA ASP A 92 -16.90 -2.87 4.38
C ASP A 92 -17.09 -1.50 5.02
N ALA A 93 -17.71 -0.58 4.28
CA ALA A 93 -17.96 0.77 4.75
C ALA A 93 -19.08 0.84 5.79
N LYS A 94 -19.96 -0.16 5.83
CA LYS A 94 -21.07 -0.23 6.79
C LYS A 94 -20.61 -0.68 8.17
N ASP A 95 -19.57 -1.51 8.22
CA ASP A 95 -18.91 -1.92 9.45
C ASP A 95 -17.41 -1.63 9.37
N PRO A 96 -17.00 -0.41 9.76
CA PRO A 96 -15.59 -0.01 9.69
C PRO A 96 -14.65 -0.86 10.56
N PHE A 97 -15.18 -1.55 11.56
CA PHE A 97 -14.42 -2.42 12.46
C PHE A 97 -14.37 -3.88 12.00
N ASN A 98 -14.99 -4.18 10.85
CA ASN A 98 -14.99 -5.54 10.32
C ASN A 98 -13.56 -6.01 10.02
N PRO A 99 -13.18 -7.20 10.51
CA PRO A 99 -11.84 -7.76 10.24
C PRO A 99 -11.46 -7.87 8.76
N ILE A 100 -12.43 -7.95 7.84
CA ILE A 100 -12.13 -7.99 6.39
C ILE A 100 -11.50 -6.71 5.87
N ASN A 101 -11.60 -5.61 6.62
CA ASN A 101 -10.92 -4.35 6.29
C ASN A 101 -9.41 -4.42 6.52
N ARG A 102 -8.94 -5.41 7.29
CA ARG A 102 -7.51 -5.71 7.46
C ARG A 102 -7.03 -6.53 6.26
N ARG A 103 -6.61 -5.85 5.21
CA ARG A 103 -6.30 -6.47 3.93
C ARG A 103 -5.18 -5.75 3.18
N ILE A 104 -4.73 -6.36 2.12
CA ILE A 104 -3.98 -5.68 1.06
C ILE A 104 -4.80 -5.69 -0.22
N SER A 105 -4.52 -4.73 -1.09
CA SER A 105 -5.00 -4.72 -2.48
C SER A 105 -3.81 -4.76 -3.41
N ILE A 106 -3.90 -5.59 -4.45
CA ILE A 106 -2.90 -5.66 -5.51
C ILE A 106 -3.56 -5.14 -6.79
N ILE A 107 -2.95 -4.11 -7.38
CA ILE A 107 -3.43 -3.51 -8.62
C ILE A 107 -2.46 -3.89 -9.73
N VAL A 108 -2.95 -4.64 -10.73
CA VAL A 108 -2.19 -4.94 -11.94
C VAL A 108 -2.42 -3.79 -12.91
N MET A 109 -1.35 -3.08 -13.26
CA MET A 109 -1.44 -1.85 -14.04
C MET A 109 -1.29 -2.12 -15.53
N ASN A 110 -2.23 -1.57 -16.34
CA ASN A 110 -1.98 -1.43 -17.76
C ASN A 110 -1.02 -0.24 -17.99
N LYS A 111 -0.55 -0.06 -19.21
CA LYS A 111 0.42 1.01 -19.54
C LYS A 111 -0.10 2.40 -19.18
N ARG A 112 -1.39 2.66 -19.41
CA ARG A 112 -2.03 3.94 -19.09
C ARG A 112 -2.01 4.24 -17.60
N THR A 113 -2.34 3.25 -16.76
CA THR A 113 -2.31 3.38 -15.30
C THR A 113 -0.88 3.54 -14.79
N GLU A 114 0.07 2.79 -15.33
CA GLU A 114 1.49 2.91 -15.00
C GLU A 114 1.99 4.33 -15.27
N ASP A 115 1.69 4.89 -16.44
CA ASP A 115 2.11 6.23 -16.81
C ASP A 115 1.46 7.30 -15.91
N ALA A 116 0.19 7.10 -15.54
CA ALA A 116 -0.51 8.00 -14.60
C ALA A 116 0.16 8.00 -13.23
N VAL A 117 0.50 6.83 -12.69
CA VAL A 117 1.18 6.71 -11.39
C VAL A 117 2.55 7.39 -11.41
N ARG A 118 3.31 7.23 -12.51
CA ARG A 118 4.62 7.87 -12.66
C ARG A 118 4.50 9.40 -12.72
N ARG A 119 3.47 9.93 -13.38
CA ARG A 119 3.21 11.38 -13.42
C ARG A 119 2.82 11.92 -12.04
N ASP A 120 1.96 11.20 -11.32
CA ASP A 120 1.52 11.61 -9.98
C ASP A 120 2.69 11.68 -9.01
N ALA A 121 3.65 10.77 -9.11
CA ALA A 121 4.84 10.77 -8.27
C ALA A 121 5.70 12.03 -8.42
N ALA A 122 5.66 12.69 -9.59
CA ALA A 122 6.46 13.88 -9.86
C ALA A 122 5.73 15.19 -9.48
N THR A 123 4.47 15.16 -9.05
CA THR A 123 3.62 16.35 -8.94
C THR A 123 4.01 17.30 -7.80
N LEU A 124 4.56 16.78 -6.70
CA LEU A 124 4.91 17.58 -5.52
C LEU A 124 6.34 17.33 -5.06
N ASP A 125 7.28 17.22 -6.01
CA ASP A 125 8.69 17.08 -5.67
C ASP A 125 9.23 18.37 -5.05
N VAL A 126 9.81 18.26 -3.86
CA VAL A 126 10.47 19.36 -3.18
C VAL A 126 11.97 19.24 -3.43
N PRO A 127 12.61 20.21 -4.12
CA PRO A 127 14.04 20.18 -4.33
C PRO A 127 14.79 20.21 -2.99
N ALA A 128 15.80 19.35 -2.84
CA ALA A 128 16.58 19.28 -1.62
C ALA A 128 17.34 20.57 -1.31
N GLU A 129 17.60 21.40 -2.32
CA GLU A 129 18.44 22.59 -2.24
C GLU A 129 17.68 23.86 -1.85
N ASP A 130 16.35 23.92 -2.03
CA ASP A 130 15.52 25.08 -1.69
C ASP A 130 14.13 24.66 -1.23
N ALA A 131 14.07 23.99 -0.10
CA ALA A 131 12.80 23.47 0.44
C ALA A 131 11.81 24.59 0.80
N GLN A 132 12.29 25.74 1.27
CA GLN A 132 11.43 26.88 1.62
C GLN A 132 10.83 27.55 0.39
N GLY A 133 11.63 27.82 -0.63
CA GLY A 133 11.17 28.38 -1.88
C GLY A 133 10.21 27.45 -2.61
N ALA A 134 10.50 26.15 -2.64
CA ALA A 134 9.67 25.15 -3.27
C ALA A 134 8.30 25.01 -2.56
N ALA A 135 8.27 25.03 -1.22
CA ALA A 135 7.04 24.98 -0.46
C ALA A 135 6.15 26.18 -0.73
N SER A 136 6.72 27.38 -0.80
CA SER A 136 5.99 28.61 -1.12
C SER A 136 5.42 28.57 -2.53
N ALA A 137 6.21 28.17 -3.52
CA ALA A 137 5.77 28.03 -4.92
C ALA A 137 4.66 27.00 -5.08
N THR A 138 4.72 25.87 -4.37
CA THR A 138 3.70 24.83 -4.39
C THR A 138 2.37 25.34 -3.80
N LEU A 139 2.42 26.08 -2.70
CA LEU A 139 1.25 26.69 -2.10
C LEU A 139 0.56 27.68 -3.04
N ASP A 140 1.32 28.50 -3.74
CA ASP A 140 0.79 29.44 -4.71
C ASP A 140 0.14 28.73 -5.91
N ALA A 141 0.71 27.63 -6.36
CA ALA A 141 0.14 26.81 -7.43
C ALA A 141 -1.20 26.16 -7.02
N VAL A 142 -1.32 25.72 -5.78
CA VAL A 142 -2.56 25.08 -5.25
C VAL A 142 -3.67 26.10 -5.08
N LYS A 143 -3.37 27.36 -4.80
CA LYS A 143 -4.37 28.44 -4.65
C LYS A 143 -4.99 28.93 -5.96
N LYS A 144 -4.38 28.60 -7.08
CA LYS A 144 -4.92 28.90 -8.41
C LYS A 144 -5.88 27.80 -8.88
#